data_26410b9248d3b12de8f09cc6d5b33001
#
_entry.id   26410b9248d3b12de8f09cc6d5b33001
#
_cell.length_a   1.000
_cell.length_b   1.000
_cell.length_c   1.000
_cell.angle_alpha   90.00
_cell.angle_beta   90.00
_cell.angle_gamma   90.00
#
_symmetry.space_group_name_H-M   'P 1'
#
loop_
_entity.id
_entity.type
_entity.pdbx_description
1 polymer ?
#
loop_
_entity_poly.entity_id
_entity_poly.type
_entity_poly.pdbx_seq_one_letter_code
_entity_poly.pdbx_strand_id
1 'polypeptide(L)'
;MKVPFNYLNYQFQNKKKYFAEWSKLIDSSEFTLGPYIEKFEKLFAKYIGLKHCISTNNGTDALILSLKSLGVKKGDEVITVCNSFYATAGAIDACGAKIVFVDSDERYQINIDKIEKAITKKTKVILPVHWAGASPNMNKIMKIAKKYKIKVVEDACMGIGAKILKNSPGTFGNVNAFSMHPLKSLNVMGDGGMIGTNDDKIANWLRKYRNHGMVNRDELSMWGVNVRMQPLQTVVANIQLQEVDRIIEKRIKNANFLDKELIKNKNIKIPERIKNYRETFALYMANFKQRDNLKKYLIKNKIEVKIHYPIPLHLQKPSKKVGYKKGDFPIAEKQAKELLTLPVHQYLNIDQLKYMVKKIEDFYK
;
A
#
# COMPACT_ATOMS: atom_id res chain seq x y z
N MET A 1 -10.98 -8.98 -27.99
CA MET A 1 -9.85 -8.15 -27.51
C MET A 1 -9.40 -8.68 -26.16
N LYS A 2 -8.08 -8.66 -25.84
CA LYS A 2 -7.57 -9.04 -24.51
C LYS A 2 -7.33 -7.78 -23.67
N VAL A 3 -7.77 -7.79 -22.40
CA VAL A 3 -7.53 -6.74 -21.42
C VAL A 3 -6.80 -7.38 -20.21
N PRO A 4 -5.45 -7.31 -20.16
CA PRO A 4 -4.68 -7.96 -19.12
C PRO A 4 -4.74 -7.17 -17.82
N PHE A 5 -4.66 -7.87 -16.68
CA PHE A 5 -4.46 -7.25 -15.37
C PHE A 5 -2.98 -7.03 -15.06
N ASN A 6 -2.15 -7.96 -15.50
CA ASN A 6 -0.69 -7.87 -15.34
C ASN A 6 -0.08 -7.10 -16.52
N TYR A 7 0.86 -6.21 -16.20
CA TYR A 7 1.51 -5.29 -17.16
C TYR A 7 3.05 -5.32 -17.09
N LEU A 8 3.64 -6.18 -16.27
CA LEU A 8 5.09 -6.16 -15.99
C LEU A 8 5.94 -6.42 -17.24
N ASN A 9 5.46 -7.23 -18.16
CA ASN A 9 6.12 -7.49 -19.44
C ASN A 9 6.21 -6.24 -20.34
N TYR A 10 5.37 -5.22 -20.14
CA TYR A 10 5.44 -3.94 -20.85
C TYR A 10 6.33 -2.93 -20.13
N GLN A 11 6.41 -2.99 -18.80
CA GLN A 11 7.08 -1.96 -17.99
C GLN A 11 8.59 -1.95 -18.20
N PHE A 12 9.21 -3.09 -18.41
CA PHE A 12 10.66 -3.25 -18.48
C PHE A 12 11.20 -3.54 -19.88
N GLN A 13 10.50 -3.11 -20.94
CA GLN A 13 10.93 -3.37 -22.31
C GLN A 13 12.24 -2.64 -22.68
N ASN A 14 12.45 -1.42 -22.20
CA ASN A 14 13.70 -0.70 -22.41
C ASN A 14 14.79 -1.20 -21.44
N LYS A 15 15.37 -2.36 -21.76
CA LYS A 15 16.37 -3.04 -20.92
C LYS A 15 17.71 -2.27 -20.86
N LYS A 16 18.09 -1.58 -21.96
CA LYS A 16 19.41 -0.92 -22.08
C LYS A 16 19.72 0.01 -20.91
N LYS A 17 18.75 0.82 -20.47
CA LYS A 17 18.96 1.76 -19.36
C LYS A 17 19.24 1.08 -18.02
N TYR A 18 18.67 -0.10 -17.78
CA TYR A 18 18.91 -0.87 -16.55
C TYR A 18 20.28 -1.55 -16.59
N PHE A 19 20.61 -2.19 -17.73
CA PHE A 19 21.92 -2.85 -17.89
C PHE A 19 23.07 -1.86 -17.80
N ALA A 20 22.95 -0.65 -18.35
CA ALA A 20 23.99 0.38 -18.25
C ALA A 20 24.27 0.79 -16.79
N GLU A 21 23.24 0.94 -15.96
CA GLU A 21 23.42 1.29 -14.54
C GLU A 21 23.86 0.09 -13.70
N TRP A 22 23.40 -1.13 -14.00
CA TRP A 22 23.88 -2.35 -13.35
C TRP A 22 25.35 -2.63 -13.67
N SER A 23 25.83 -2.36 -14.90
CA SER A 23 27.26 -2.45 -15.23
C SER A 23 28.09 -1.59 -14.29
N LYS A 24 27.70 -0.31 -14.10
CA LYS A 24 28.41 0.59 -13.15
C LYS A 24 28.42 0.06 -11.71
N LEU A 25 27.29 -0.53 -11.28
CA LEU A 25 27.22 -1.13 -9.94
C LEU A 25 28.15 -2.34 -9.82
N ILE A 26 28.23 -3.18 -10.85
CA ILE A 26 29.12 -4.34 -10.88
C ILE A 26 30.57 -3.88 -10.83
N ASP A 27 30.94 -2.88 -11.62
CA ASP A 27 32.31 -2.32 -11.65
C ASP A 27 32.70 -1.75 -10.29
N SER A 28 31.77 -1.14 -9.53
CA SER A 28 32.01 -0.61 -8.20
C SER A 28 32.08 -1.65 -7.09
N SER A 29 31.56 -2.87 -7.31
CA SER A 29 31.46 -3.96 -6.32
C SER A 29 30.69 -3.59 -5.03
N GLU A 30 29.85 -2.56 -5.05
CA GLU A 30 29.08 -2.07 -3.89
C GLU A 30 27.74 -2.81 -3.73
N PHE A 31 27.80 -4.10 -3.38
CA PHE A 31 26.63 -4.99 -3.36
C PHE A 31 25.83 -5.00 -2.04
N THR A 32 26.26 -4.24 -1.03
CA THR A 32 25.57 -4.19 0.27
C THR A 32 25.55 -2.79 0.84
N LEU A 33 24.34 -2.22 1.02
CA LEU A 33 24.15 -0.80 1.41
C LEU A 33 24.89 0.16 0.45
N GLY A 34 25.50 1.22 0.95
CA GLY A 34 26.36 2.10 0.15
C GLY A 34 25.61 3.16 -0.67
N PRO A 35 26.33 3.83 -1.59
CA PRO A 35 25.86 5.06 -2.27
C PRO A 35 24.57 4.89 -3.06
N TYR A 36 24.34 3.73 -3.69
CA TYR A 36 23.11 3.49 -4.46
C TYR A 36 21.88 3.49 -3.57
N ILE A 37 21.96 2.87 -2.38
CA ILE A 37 20.90 2.86 -1.36
C ILE A 37 20.69 4.26 -0.83
N GLU A 38 21.74 4.96 -0.43
CA GLU A 38 21.67 6.32 0.12
C GLU A 38 21.08 7.32 -0.86
N LYS A 39 21.46 7.23 -2.13
CA LYS A 39 20.89 8.05 -3.21
C LYS A 39 19.39 7.84 -3.32
N PHE A 40 18.95 6.58 -3.34
CA PHE A 40 17.53 6.26 -3.44
C PHE A 40 16.75 6.74 -2.20
N GLU A 41 17.27 6.51 -0.99
CA GLU A 41 16.64 6.97 0.25
C GLU A 41 16.45 8.49 0.26
N LYS A 42 17.47 9.26 -0.15
CA LYS A 42 17.41 10.72 -0.26
C LYS A 42 16.40 11.19 -1.30
N LEU A 43 16.40 10.59 -2.49
CA LEU A 43 15.47 10.96 -3.57
C LEU A 43 14.02 10.61 -3.20
N PHE A 44 13.79 9.47 -2.60
CA PHE A 44 12.46 9.06 -2.16
C PHE A 44 11.95 9.93 -1.01
N ALA A 45 12.81 10.27 -0.03
CA ALA A 45 12.47 11.20 1.04
C ALA A 45 12.04 12.57 0.50
N LYS A 46 12.79 13.10 -0.46
CA LYS A 46 12.43 14.35 -1.17
C LYS A 46 11.10 14.24 -1.92
N TYR A 47 10.86 13.13 -2.61
CA TYR A 47 9.64 12.90 -3.37
C TYR A 47 8.40 12.83 -2.49
N ILE A 48 8.48 12.15 -1.35
CA ILE A 48 7.37 12.03 -0.39
C ILE A 48 7.20 13.31 0.43
N GLY A 49 8.28 14.01 0.76
CA GLY A 49 8.29 15.18 1.66
C GLY A 49 8.59 14.82 3.11
N LEU A 50 9.54 13.91 3.32
CA LEU A 50 10.00 13.47 4.64
C LEU A 50 11.48 13.80 4.84
N LYS A 51 11.91 13.91 6.12
CA LYS A 51 13.33 14.10 6.46
C LYS A 51 14.15 12.83 6.22
N HIS A 52 13.59 11.67 6.56
CA HIS A 52 14.28 10.39 6.46
C HIS A 52 13.40 9.34 5.78
N CYS A 53 14.02 8.61 4.88
CA CYS A 53 13.51 7.35 4.38
C CYS A 53 14.59 6.28 4.51
N ILE A 54 14.19 5.09 4.97
CA ILE A 54 15.07 3.96 5.24
C ILE A 54 14.56 2.75 4.44
N SER A 55 15.34 2.28 3.48
CA SER A 55 14.97 1.17 2.61
C SER A 55 14.98 -0.16 3.36
N THR A 56 14.06 -1.05 2.98
CA THR A 56 13.92 -2.41 3.49
C THR A 56 13.71 -3.38 2.33
N ASN A 57 13.83 -4.67 2.59
CA ASN A 57 13.66 -5.71 1.58
C ASN A 57 12.22 -5.87 1.07
N ASN A 58 11.19 -5.46 1.83
CA ASN A 58 9.78 -5.48 1.40
C ASN A 58 8.90 -4.60 2.29
N GLY A 59 7.63 -4.40 1.88
CA GLY A 59 6.66 -3.58 2.62
C GLY A 59 6.19 -4.21 3.95
N THR A 60 6.23 -5.54 4.08
CA THR A 60 5.84 -6.23 5.32
C THR A 60 6.85 -5.94 6.42
N ASP A 61 8.15 -6.08 6.11
CA ASP A 61 9.22 -5.74 7.05
C ASP A 61 9.23 -4.24 7.35
N ALA A 62 8.89 -3.39 6.37
CA ALA A 62 8.71 -1.96 6.63
C ALA A 62 7.64 -1.70 7.70
N LEU A 63 6.49 -2.40 7.65
CA LEU A 63 5.44 -2.32 8.67
C LEU A 63 5.90 -2.85 10.02
N ILE A 64 6.54 -4.03 10.06
CA ILE A 64 7.06 -4.64 11.30
C ILE A 64 8.06 -3.70 11.98
N LEU A 65 9.03 -3.17 11.23
CA LEU A 65 10.04 -2.29 11.77
C LEU A 65 9.46 -0.93 12.21
N SER A 66 8.46 -0.42 11.48
CA SER A 66 7.73 0.79 11.89
C SER A 66 7.06 0.62 13.25
N LEU A 67 6.37 -0.50 13.47
CA LEU A 67 5.73 -0.81 14.76
C LEU A 67 6.77 -1.02 15.86
N LYS A 68 7.82 -1.79 15.59
CA LYS A 68 8.91 -2.04 16.55
C LYS A 68 9.64 -0.75 16.95
N SER A 69 9.86 0.18 16.03
CA SER A 69 10.53 1.47 16.32
C SER A 69 9.74 2.36 17.29
N LEU A 70 8.43 2.14 17.40
CA LEU A 70 7.55 2.78 18.37
C LEU A 70 7.38 1.97 19.68
N GLY A 71 8.14 0.90 19.83
CA GLY A 71 8.12 0.04 21.01
C GLY A 71 6.86 -0.83 21.12
N VAL A 72 6.22 -1.16 20.01
CA VAL A 72 5.08 -2.11 20.00
C VAL A 72 5.58 -3.51 20.34
N LYS A 73 4.92 -4.17 21.29
CA LYS A 73 5.30 -5.46 21.85
C LYS A 73 4.09 -6.27 22.32
N LYS A 74 4.34 -7.47 22.81
CA LYS A 74 3.30 -8.33 23.44
C LYS A 74 2.57 -7.58 24.55
N GLY A 75 1.24 -7.62 24.50
CA GLY A 75 0.34 -6.94 25.43
C GLY A 75 -0.19 -5.59 24.92
N ASP A 76 0.45 -4.99 23.93
CA ASP A 76 -0.06 -3.78 23.27
C ASP A 76 -1.19 -4.13 22.29
N GLU A 77 -2.02 -3.14 21.96
CA GLU A 77 -3.06 -3.22 20.94
C GLU A 77 -2.75 -2.24 19.80
N VAL A 78 -2.98 -2.70 18.56
CA VAL A 78 -2.86 -1.88 17.35
C VAL A 78 -4.21 -1.89 16.61
N ILE A 79 -4.79 -0.69 16.44
CA ILE A 79 -6.05 -0.51 15.71
C ILE A 79 -5.77 -0.41 14.22
N THR A 80 -6.47 -1.22 13.40
CA THR A 80 -6.40 -1.16 11.94
C THR A 80 -7.73 -1.53 11.29
N VAL A 81 -7.84 -1.37 9.97
CA VAL A 81 -9.02 -1.73 9.19
C VAL A 81 -9.08 -3.23 8.93
N CYS A 82 -10.28 -3.81 8.92
CA CYS A 82 -10.48 -5.24 8.61
C CYS A 82 -10.47 -5.57 7.10
N ASN A 83 -10.42 -4.56 6.22
CA ASN A 83 -10.31 -4.70 4.77
C ASN A 83 -8.96 -4.15 4.30
N SER A 84 -7.93 -5.00 4.28
CA SER A 84 -6.57 -4.66 3.83
C SER A 84 -5.84 -5.91 3.34
N PHE A 85 -4.60 -5.73 2.87
CA PHE A 85 -3.69 -6.83 2.59
C PHE A 85 -3.26 -7.53 3.88
N TYR A 86 -2.94 -8.80 3.78
CA TYR A 86 -2.59 -9.66 4.93
C TYR A 86 -1.40 -9.12 5.74
N ALA A 87 -0.46 -8.44 5.08
CA ALA A 87 0.72 -7.87 5.72
C ALA A 87 0.39 -6.86 6.82
N THR A 88 -0.69 -6.08 6.68
CA THR A 88 -1.11 -5.11 7.70
C THR A 88 -1.38 -5.80 9.04
N ALA A 89 -2.18 -6.87 9.02
CA ALA A 89 -2.46 -7.66 10.22
C ALA A 89 -1.26 -8.53 10.64
N GLY A 90 -0.56 -9.13 9.66
CA GLY A 90 0.62 -9.96 9.88
C GLY A 90 1.76 -9.21 10.57
N ALA A 91 1.99 -7.94 10.25
CA ALA A 91 3.00 -7.11 10.90
C ALA A 91 2.68 -6.84 12.39
N ILE A 92 1.41 -6.66 12.71
CA ILE A 92 0.96 -6.48 14.10
C ILE A 92 1.18 -7.78 14.90
N ASP A 93 0.76 -8.92 14.33
CA ASP A 93 0.94 -10.26 14.96
C ASP A 93 2.43 -10.59 15.13
N ALA A 94 3.28 -10.27 14.15
CA ALA A 94 4.73 -10.47 14.22
C ALA A 94 5.42 -9.62 15.30
N CYS A 95 4.81 -8.51 15.73
CA CYS A 95 5.25 -7.74 16.89
C CYS A 95 4.71 -8.31 18.23
N GLY A 96 3.89 -9.37 18.21
CA GLY A 96 3.24 -9.95 19.37
C GLY A 96 2.08 -9.11 19.92
N ALA A 97 1.68 -8.06 19.21
CA ALA A 97 0.60 -7.18 19.61
C ALA A 97 -0.77 -7.76 19.21
N LYS A 98 -1.82 -7.35 19.92
CA LYS A 98 -3.20 -7.72 19.58
C LYS A 98 -3.71 -6.84 18.45
N ILE A 99 -4.27 -7.45 17.44
CA ILE A 99 -4.94 -6.75 16.34
C ILE A 99 -6.33 -6.32 16.79
N VAL A 100 -6.63 -5.03 16.71
CA VAL A 100 -7.96 -4.47 16.95
C VAL A 100 -8.51 -3.97 15.63
N PHE A 101 -9.46 -4.72 15.07
CA PHE A 101 -10.06 -4.34 13.81
C PHE A 101 -11.15 -3.28 13.99
N VAL A 102 -11.25 -2.41 13.00
CA VAL A 102 -12.33 -1.45 12.80
C VAL A 102 -12.91 -1.69 11.40
N ASP A 103 -14.23 -1.50 11.24
CA ASP A 103 -14.89 -1.66 9.96
C ASP A 103 -14.36 -0.66 8.91
N SER A 104 -14.56 -0.94 7.65
CA SER A 104 -14.29 0.01 6.57
C SER A 104 -15.43 1.03 6.43
N ASP A 105 -15.14 2.16 5.78
CA ASP A 105 -16.13 3.07 5.24
C ASP A 105 -16.53 2.67 3.81
N GLU A 106 -17.45 3.43 3.21
CA GLU A 106 -17.95 3.19 1.85
C GLU A 106 -16.88 3.41 0.76
N ARG A 107 -15.73 4.00 1.12
CA ARG A 107 -14.57 4.21 0.25
C ARG A 107 -13.48 3.17 0.43
N TYR A 108 -13.76 2.07 1.12
CA TYR A 108 -12.83 1.00 1.50
C TYR A 108 -11.70 1.45 2.44
N GLN A 109 -11.80 2.62 3.07
CA GLN A 109 -10.84 3.11 4.05
C GLN A 109 -11.30 2.74 5.48
N ILE A 110 -10.44 2.94 6.48
CA ILE A 110 -10.81 2.74 7.88
C ILE A 110 -11.96 3.68 8.26
N ASN A 111 -13.02 3.15 8.87
CA ASN A 111 -14.13 3.97 9.39
C ASN A 111 -13.69 4.75 10.62
N ILE A 112 -13.43 6.04 10.43
CA ILE A 112 -12.85 6.91 11.45
C ILE A 112 -13.77 7.05 12.66
N ASP A 113 -15.10 7.08 12.46
CA ASP A 113 -16.08 7.25 13.53
C ASP A 113 -16.14 6.03 14.48
N LYS A 114 -15.53 4.91 14.08
CA LYS A 114 -15.42 3.71 14.90
C LYS A 114 -14.08 3.61 15.66
N ILE A 115 -13.08 4.44 15.32
CA ILE A 115 -11.74 4.36 15.94
C ILE A 115 -11.80 4.64 17.44
N GLU A 116 -12.46 5.72 17.86
CA GLU A 116 -12.48 6.11 19.29
C GLU A 116 -13.11 5.03 20.17
N LYS A 117 -14.14 4.32 19.68
CA LYS A 117 -14.79 3.21 20.39
C LYS A 117 -13.90 1.98 20.55
N ALA A 118 -12.89 1.83 19.67
CA ALA A 118 -11.95 0.72 19.70
C ALA A 118 -10.72 0.99 20.60
N ILE A 119 -10.56 2.24 21.09
CA ILE A 119 -9.43 2.63 21.94
C ILE A 119 -9.58 2.07 23.35
N THR A 120 -8.53 1.43 23.85
CA THR A 120 -8.39 0.97 25.23
C THR A 120 -7.10 1.54 25.87
N LYS A 121 -6.89 1.27 27.15
CA LYS A 121 -5.63 1.61 27.84
C LYS A 121 -4.40 0.89 27.27
N LYS A 122 -4.60 -0.18 26.48
CA LYS A 122 -3.54 -0.97 25.82
C LYS A 122 -3.27 -0.51 24.40
N THR A 123 -4.08 0.38 23.85
CA THR A 123 -3.91 0.87 22.47
C THR A 123 -2.64 1.69 22.36
N LYS A 124 -1.69 1.19 21.59
CA LYS A 124 -0.37 1.78 21.36
C LYS A 124 -0.29 2.57 20.05
N VAL A 125 -0.90 2.02 18.98
CA VAL A 125 -0.81 2.54 17.63
C VAL A 125 -2.18 2.47 16.92
N ILE A 126 -2.49 3.52 16.13
CA ILE A 126 -3.49 3.46 15.08
C ILE A 126 -2.73 3.28 13.76
N LEU A 127 -3.10 2.23 12.99
CA LEU A 127 -2.47 1.87 11.72
C LEU A 127 -3.50 1.98 10.59
N PRO A 128 -3.77 3.21 10.06
CA PRO A 128 -4.59 3.39 8.88
C PRO A 128 -3.87 2.91 7.62
N VAL A 129 -4.65 2.46 6.64
CA VAL A 129 -4.16 1.98 5.35
C VAL A 129 -4.61 2.92 4.24
N HIS A 130 -3.70 3.31 3.37
CA HIS A 130 -4.02 4.06 2.14
C HIS A 130 -4.41 3.07 1.03
N TRP A 131 -5.59 2.47 1.20
CA TRP A 131 -6.03 1.33 0.40
C TRP A 131 -6.33 1.71 -1.05
N ALA A 132 -5.88 0.88 -1.99
CA ALA A 132 -6.05 1.05 -3.43
C ALA A 132 -5.40 2.33 -4.03
N GLY A 133 -4.64 3.08 -3.24
CA GLY A 133 -4.10 4.39 -3.64
C GLY A 133 -5.01 5.56 -3.32
N ALA A 134 -6.13 5.32 -2.64
CA ALA A 134 -6.95 6.31 -1.96
C ALA A 134 -6.48 6.48 -0.51
N SER A 135 -6.98 7.49 0.17
CA SER A 135 -6.57 7.81 1.55
C SER A 135 -7.76 8.05 2.46
N PRO A 136 -7.69 7.61 3.73
CA PRO A 136 -8.64 8.05 4.76
C PRO A 136 -8.40 9.53 5.08
N ASN A 137 -9.30 10.13 5.85
CA ASN A 137 -9.10 11.50 6.36
C ASN A 137 -8.05 11.49 7.48
N MET A 138 -6.78 11.61 7.08
CA MET A 138 -5.66 11.59 8.03
C MET A 138 -5.72 12.71 9.07
N ASN A 139 -6.25 13.88 8.72
CA ASN A 139 -6.38 14.99 9.68
C ASN A 139 -7.31 14.63 10.85
N LYS A 140 -8.41 13.92 10.58
CA LYS A 140 -9.30 13.41 11.65
C LYS A 140 -8.61 12.34 12.48
N ILE A 141 -7.91 11.40 11.85
CA ILE A 141 -7.15 10.33 12.54
C ILE A 141 -6.09 10.94 13.46
N MET A 142 -5.32 11.93 12.97
CA MET A 142 -4.29 12.60 13.77
C MET A 142 -4.88 13.38 14.95
N LYS A 143 -6.08 13.98 14.80
CA LYS A 143 -6.80 14.61 15.93
C LYS A 143 -7.16 13.60 17.02
N ILE A 144 -7.68 12.43 16.62
CA ILE A 144 -7.98 11.32 17.55
C ILE A 144 -6.70 10.85 18.25
N ALA A 145 -5.66 10.57 17.48
CA ALA A 145 -4.38 10.11 18.00
C ALA A 145 -3.77 11.09 19.03
N LYS A 146 -3.83 12.41 18.74
CA LYS A 146 -3.39 13.46 19.67
C LYS A 146 -4.23 13.49 20.96
N LYS A 147 -5.55 13.41 20.85
CA LYS A 147 -6.49 13.42 21.99
C LYS A 147 -6.17 12.28 22.96
N TYR A 148 -5.89 11.09 22.45
CA TYR A 148 -5.63 9.89 23.26
C TYR A 148 -4.14 9.61 23.49
N LYS A 149 -3.23 10.48 23.00
CA LYS A 149 -1.76 10.32 23.10
C LYS A 149 -1.26 9.00 22.48
N ILE A 150 -1.91 8.53 21.43
CA ILE A 150 -1.61 7.31 20.68
C ILE A 150 -0.73 7.66 19.48
N LYS A 151 0.20 6.77 19.11
CA LYS A 151 1.05 6.93 17.92
C LYS A 151 0.31 6.49 16.65
N VAL A 152 0.75 6.99 15.49
CA VAL A 152 0.20 6.61 14.19
C VAL A 152 1.32 6.04 13.31
N VAL A 153 1.06 4.87 12.73
CA VAL A 153 1.85 4.28 11.64
C VAL A 153 0.97 4.25 10.40
N GLU A 154 1.38 4.88 9.31
CA GLU A 154 0.62 4.79 8.06
C GLU A 154 1.11 3.58 7.25
N ASP A 155 0.17 2.69 6.89
CA ASP A 155 0.40 1.72 5.81
C ASP A 155 0.17 2.42 4.47
N ALA A 156 1.22 3.08 3.98
CA ALA A 156 1.24 3.79 2.71
C ALA A 156 1.74 2.91 1.54
N CYS A 157 1.68 1.58 1.69
CA CYS A 157 2.14 0.61 0.69
C CYS A 157 1.46 0.72 -0.68
N MET A 158 0.32 1.39 -0.78
CA MET A 158 -0.35 1.72 -2.04
C MET A 158 -0.44 3.24 -2.28
N GLY A 159 0.09 4.05 -1.36
CA GLY A 159 -0.07 5.50 -1.34
C GLY A 159 1.01 6.30 -2.08
N ILE A 160 2.03 5.66 -2.68
CA ILE A 160 3.11 6.39 -3.38
C ILE A 160 2.51 7.24 -4.50
N GLY A 161 2.75 8.56 -4.43
CA GLY A 161 2.26 9.55 -5.40
C GLY A 161 0.83 10.03 -5.19
N ALA A 162 0.08 9.48 -4.22
CA ALA A 162 -1.18 10.04 -3.79
C ALA A 162 -0.98 11.38 -3.04
N LYS A 163 -2.04 12.20 -2.97
CA LYS A 163 -2.04 13.44 -2.20
C LYS A 163 -3.35 13.60 -1.43
N ILE A 164 -3.21 14.07 -0.20
CA ILE A 164 -4.27 14.54 0.67
C ILE A 164 -4.07 16.05 0.76
N LEU A 165 -4.84 16.82 -0.02
CA LEU A 165 -4.53 18.24 -0.27
C LEU A 165 -3.12 18.36 -0.87
N LYS A 166 -2.17 18.97 -0.14
CA LYS A 166 -0.77 19.14 -0.57
C LYS A 166 0.18 18.06 -0.03
N ASN A 167 -0.26 17.25 0.96
CA ASN A 167 0.59 16.30 1.67
C ASN A 167 0.52 14.90 1.06
N SER A 168 1.62 14.18 1.08
CA SER A 168 1.66 12.78 0.65
C SER A 168 1.18 11.84 1.77
N PRO A 169 0.50 10.73 1.45
CA PRO A 169 0.42 9.59 2.36
C PRO A 169 1.82 9.22 2.88
N GLY A 170 1.89 8.85 4.14
CA GLY A 170 3.15 8.55 4.80
C GLY A 170 3.86 9.77 5.39
N THR A 171 3.23 10.95 5.43
CA THR A 171 3.80 12.17 6.04
C THR A 171 3.04 12.64 7.28
N PHE A 172 1.95 12.00 7.64
CA PHE A 172 1.12 12.36 8.79
C PHE A 172 1.51 11.61 10.07
N GLY A 173 1.78 10.31 9.94
CA GLY A 173 2.11 9.44 11.07
C GLY A 173 3.52 9.66 11.62
N ASN A 174 3.79 9.04 12.77
CA ASN A 174 5.11 9.08 13.40
C ASN A 174 6.16 8.32 12.60
N VAL A 175 5.75 7.16 12.03
CA VAL A 175 6.54 6.28 11.17
C VAL A 175 5.62 5.69 10.12
N ASN A 176 6.10 5.46 8.91
CA ASN A 176 5.23 5.15 7.79
C ASN A 176 5.90 4.11 6.88
N ALA A 177 5.13 3.16 6.37
CA ALA A 177 5.65 2.08 5.55
C ALA A 177 5.16 2.18 4.10
N PHE A 178 6.07 1.89 3.16
CA PHE A 178 5.80 1.86 1.73
C PHE A 178 6.25 0.52 1.13
N SER A 179 5.59 0.08 0.05
CA SER A 179 5.94 -1.13 -0.68
C SER A 179 6.30 -0.83 -2.12
N MET A 180 7.32 -1.52 -2.60
CA MET A 180 7.76 -1.47 -4.00
C MET A 180 7.67 -2.85 -4.67
N HIS A 181 6.73 -3.69 -4.19
CA HIS A 181 6.39 -4.97 -4.82
C HIS A 181 6.06 -4.78 -6.32
N PRO A 182 6.32 -5.77 -7.20
CA PRO A 182 6.20 -5.65 -8.66
C PRO A 182 4.91 -5.00 -9.19
N LEU A 183 3.78 -5.17 -8.53
CA LEU A 183 2.50 -4.60 -8.97
C LEU A 183 2.21 -3.19 -8.40
N LYS A 184 3.14 -2.58 -7.66
CA LYS A 184 3.01 -1.20 -7.18
C LYS A 184 3.36 -0.20 -8.28
N SER A 185 2.90 1.04 -8.14
CA SER A 185 3.18 2.13 -9.11
C SER A 185 4.67 2.42 -9.24
N LEU A 186 5.40 2.34 -8.15
CA LEU A 186 6.86 2.29 -8.08
C LEU A 186 7.25 0.87 -7.66
N ASN A 187 7.98 0.15 -8.50
CA ASN A 187 8.45 -1.21 -8.21
C ASN A 187 9.92 -1.41 -8.64
N VAL A 188 10.54 -2.46 -8.12
CA VAL A 188 12.00 -2.67 -8.16
C VAL A 188 12.42 -4.00 -8.78
N MET A 189 11.59 -4.59 -9.65
CA MET A 189 11.82 -5.93 -10.26
C MET A 189 11.99 -7.06 -9.22
N GLY A 190 11.30 -6.93 -8.11
CA GLY A 190 11.33 -7.83 -6.96
C GLY A 190 10.66 -7.17 -5.77
N ASP A 191 10.81 -7.74 -4.59
CA ASP A 191 10.32 -7.11 -3.38
C ASP A 191 11.20 -5.93 -2.98
N GLY A 192 10.57 -4.91 -2.44
CA GLY A 192 11.20 -3.73 -1.89
C GLY A 192 10.26 -2.99 -0.96
N GLY A 193 10.82 -2.29 0.00
CA GLY A 193 10.06 -1.46 0.94
C GLY A 193 10.83 -0.21 1.36
N MET A 194 10.13 0.69 2.02
CA MET A 194 10.70 1.91 2.58
C MET A 194 9.98 2.27 3.86
N ILE A 195 10.71 2.76 4.85
CA ILE A 195 10.17 3.35 6.07
C ILE A 195 10.46 4.83 6.06
N GLY A 196 9.43 5.65 6.30
CA GLY A 196 9.55 7.09 6.34
C GLY A 196 9.30 7.67 7.73
N THR A 197 10.10 8.65 8.16
CA THR A 197 9.90 9.37 9.43
C THR A 197 10.59 10.74 9.41
N ASN A 198 10.09 11.67 10.25
CA ASN A 198 10.75 12.94 10.52
C ASN A 198 11.56 12.95 11.83
N ASP A 199 11.54 11.84 12.58
CA ASP A 199 12.24 11.70 13.86
C ASP A 199 13.64 11.12 13.66
N ASP A 200 14.67 11.88 14.04
CA ASP A 200 16.08 11.49 13.90
C ASP A 200 16.44 10.24 14.72
N LYS A 201 15.86 10.11 15.93
CA LYS A 201 16.13 8.97 16.82
C LYS A 201 15.57 7.69 16.23
N ILE A 202 14.34 7.74 15.70
CA ILE A 202 13.70 6.62 15.03
C ILE A 202 14.48 6.26 13.77
N ALA A 203 14.85 7.23 12.94
CA ALA A 203 15.63 6.99 11.71
C ALA A 203 16.97 6.30 12.01
N ASN A 204 17.68 6.77 13.04
CA ASN A 204 18.97 6.18 13.46
C ASN A 204 18.77 4.75 13.99
N TRP A 205 17.74 4.53 14.81
CA TRP A 205 17.40 3.19 15.29
C TRP A 205 17.11 2.23 14.13
N LEU A 206 16.29 2.65 13.15
CA LEU A 206 15.92 1.85 11.99
C LEU A 206 17.14 1.48 11.13
N ARG A 207 18.06 2.42 10.88
CA ARG A 207 19.28 2.16 10.11
C ARG A 207 20.16 1.07 10.76
N LYS A 208 20.29 1.12 12.08
CA LYS A 208 21.02 0.10 12.84
C LYS A 208 20.26 -1.22 12.85
N TYR A 209 18.97 -1.19 13.22
CA TYR A 209 18.18 -2.40 13.40
C TYR A 209 18.08 -3.23 12.10
N ARG A 210 17.87 -2.60 10.92
CA ARG A 210 17.83 -3.29 9.62
C ARG A 210 19.16 -3.95 9.22
N ASN A 211 20.24 -3.60 9.90
CA ASN A 211 21.61 -4.04 9.63
C ASN A 211 22.22 -4.67 10.89
N HIS A 212 21.58 -5.68 11.44
CA HIS A 212 22.01 -6.47 12.61
C HIS A 212 22.21 -5.67 13.91
N GLY A 213 21.83 -4.39 13.98
CA GLY A 213 22.09 -3.51 15.12
C GLY A 213 23.50 -2.91 15.14
N MET A 214 24.23 -3.02 14.03
CA MET A 214 25.63 -2.58 13.90
C MET A 214 25.77 -1.06 14.05
N VAL A 215 26.77 -0.66 14.83
CA VAL A 215 27.31 0.71 14.89
C VAL A 215 28.44 0.85 13.89
N ASN A 216 29.32 -0.12 13.86
CA ASN A 216 30.41 -0.32 12.92
C ASN A 216 30.59 -1.83 12.69
N ARG A 217 31.70 -2.23 12.05
CA ARG A 217 31.95 -3.65 11.69
C ARG A 217 32.15 -4.56 12.92
N ASP A 218 32.61 -4.01 14.02
CA ASP A 218 33.06 -4.78 15.19
C ASP A 218 32.13 -4.60 16.41
N GLU A 219 31.16 -3.65 16.33
CA GLU A 219 30.35 -3.25 17.49
C GLU A 219 28.84 -3.21 17.15
N LEU A 220 28.04 -3.77 18.03
CA LEU A 220 26.58 -3.72 18.00
C LEU A 220 26.06 -2.83 19.11
N SER A 221 25.04 -2.01 18.83
CA SER A 221 24.30 -1.27 19.86
C SER A 221 23.02 -1.98 20.32
N MET A 222 22.58 -2.97 19.56
CA MET A 222 21.37 -3.76 19.85
C MET A 222 21.34 -5.04 18.98
N TRP A 223 20.53 -6.00 19.35
CA TRP A 223 20.20 -7.10 18.45
C TRP A 223 19.26 -6.61 17.36
N GLY A 224 19.65 -6.74 16.11
CA GLY A 224 18.90 -6.34 14.94
C GLY A 224 18.69 -7.49 13.97
N VAL A 225 18.25 -7.16 12.75
CA VAL A 225 17.94 -8.12 11.69
C VAL A 225 18.58 -7.70 10.37
N ASN A 226 18.64 -8.62 9.40
CA ASN A 226 19.02 -8.29 8.03
C ASN A 226 17.75 -8.16 7.16
N VAL A 227 17.30 -6.93 6.95
CA VAL A 227 16.13 -6.61 6.10
C VAL A 227 16.46 -5.46 5.14
N ARG A 228 17.62 -5.52 4.53
CA ARG A 228 18.16 -4.51 3.60
C ARG A 228 17.60 -4.68 2.20
N MET A 229 17.26 -3.57 1.54
CA MET A 229 17.05 -3.57 0.09
C MET A 229 18.40 -3.79 -0.61
N GLN A 230 18.38 -4.48 -1.73
CA GLN A 230 19.61 -4.77 -2.49
C GLN A 230 19.98 -3.60 -3.41
N PRO A 231 21.27 -3.26 -3.56
CA PRO A 231 21.73 -2.22 -4.51
C PRO A 231 21.25 -2.45 -5.94
N LEU A 232 21.21 -3.70 -6.42
CA LEU A 232 20.64 -4.05 -7.72
C LEU A 232 19.20 -3.55 -7.90
N GLN A 233 18.38 -3.61 -6.85
CA GLN A 233 17.00 -3.13 -6.85
C GLN A 233 16.93 -1.60 -6.77
N THR A 234 17.88 -0.94 -6.09
CA THR A 234 17.89 0.53 -6.03
C THR A 234 18.30 1.18 -7.34
N VAL A 235 19.06 0.50 -8.20
CA VAL A 235 19.25 0.92 -9.60
C VAL A 235 17.90 1.03 -10.30
N VAL A 236 17.07 0.00 -10.19
CA VAL A 236 15.71 0.02 -10.77
C VAL A 236 14.85 1.10 -10.11
N ALA A 237 14.90 1.21 -8.77
CA ALA A 237 14.14 2.18 -8.01
C ALA A 237 14.43 3.63 -8.44
N ASN A 238 15.70 3.99 -8.60
CA ASN A 238 16.14 5.31 -9.03
C ASN A 238 15.62 5.68 -10.44
N ILE A 239 15.61 4.70 -11.35
CA ILE A 239 15.06 4.88 -12.69
C ILE A 239 13.53 5.02 -12.66
N GLN A 240 12.85 4.13 -11.92
CA GLN A 240 11.40 4.12 -11.84
C GLN A 240 10.82 5.32 -11.09
N LEU A 241 11.53 5.87 -10.12
CA LEU A 241 11.09 7.06 -9.38
C LEU A 241 10.92 8.28 -10.30
N GLN A 242 11.73 8.40 -11.34
CA GLN A 242 11.59 9.47 -12.34
C GLN A 242 10.33 9.33 -13.22
N GLU A 243 9.80 8.10 -13.33
CA GLU A 243 8.65 7.78 -14.17
C GLU A 243 7.33 7.69 -13.37
N VAL A 244 7.39 7.68 -12.05
CA VAL A 244 6.25 7.32 -11.19
C VAL A 244 5.06 8.25 -11.38
N ASP A 245 5.26 9.55 -11.51
CA ASP A 245 4.16 10.49 -11.72
C ASP A 245 3.50 10.31 -13.09
N ARG A 246 4.26 10.07 -14.15
CA ARG A 246 3.73 9.76 -15.47
C ARG A 246 2.89 8.48 -15.47
N ILE A 247 3.35 7.45 -14.74
CA ILE A 247 2.62 6.20 -14.56
C ILE A 247 1.28 6.46 -13.86
N ILE A 248 1.29 7.24 -12.79
CA ILE A 248 0.11 7.55 -11.99
C ILE A 248 -0.88 8.40 -12.78
N GLU A 249 -0.45 9.45 -13.48
CA GLU A 249 -1.32 10.28 -14.31
C GLU A 249 -2.07 9.45 -15.36
N LYS A 250 -1.40 8.49 -15.97
CA LYS A 250 -2.05 7.59 -16.93
C LYS A 250 -3.11 6.70 -16.26
N ARG A 251 -2.83 6.20 -15.04
CA ARG A 251 -3.82 5.43 -14.25
C ARG A 251 -5.02 6.30 -13.86
N ILE A 252 -4.78 7.53 -13.42
CA ILE A 252 -5.84 8.50 -13.11
C ILE A 252 -6.73 8.76 -14.33
N LYS A 253 -6.13 8.99 -15.50
CA LYS A 253 -6.86 9.18 -16.76
C LYS A 253 -7.74 7.96 -17.09
N ASN A 254 -7.20 6.75 -16.94
CA ASN A 254 -7.95 5.52 -17.18
C ASN A 254 -9.10 5.35 -16.18
N ALA A 255 -8.85 5.63 -14.90
CA ALA A 255 -9.85 5.54 -13.84
C ALA A 255 -10.99 6.55 -14.02
N ASN A 256 -10.66 7.79 -14.37
CA ASN A 256 -11.67 8.82 -14.66
C ASN A 256 -12.57 8.43 -15.84
N PHE A 257 -12.00 7.79 -16.87
CA PHE A 257 -12.80 7.24 -17.96
C PHE A 257 -13.76 6.14 -17.45
N LEU A 258 -13.26 5.21 -16.63
CA LEU A 258 -14.11 4.16 -16.06
C LEU A 258 -15.18 4.72 -15.14
N ASP A 259 -14.86 5.66 -14.27
CA ASP A 259 -15.84 6.32 -13.38
C ASP A 259 -16.96 6.97 -14.19
N LYS A 260 -16.60 7.74 -15.24
CA LYS A 260 -17.56 8.43 -16.12
C LYS A 260 -18.56 7.48 -16.81
N GLU A 261 -18.08 6.34 -17.27
CA GLU A 261 -18.91 5.39 -18.00
C GLU A 261 -19.70 4.47 -17.04
N LEU A 262 -19.06 3.93 -16.01
CA LEU A 262 -19.68 2.95 -15.12
C LEU A 262 -20.71 3.52 -14.15
N ILE A 263 -20.61 4.81 -13.78
CA ILE A 263 -21.58 5.45 -12.89
C ILE A 263 -23.00 5.48 -13.48
N LYS A 264 -23.15 5.37 -14.79
CA LYS A 264 -24.43 5.33 -15.49
C LYS A 264 -25.23 4.04 -15.20
N ASN A 265 -24.58 3.00 -14.70
CA ASN A 265 -25.21 1.69 -14.47
C ASN A 265 -25.61 1.52 -12.99
N LYS A 266 -26.92 1.42 -12.71
CA LYS A 266 -27.51 1.24 -11.36
C LYS A 266 -27.07 -0.03 -10.62
N ASN A 267 -26.43 -0.97 -11.31
CA ASN A 267 -25.91 -2.20 -10.72
C ASN A 267 -24.46 -2.03 -10.22
N ILE A 268 -23.86 -0.86 -10.40
CA ILE A 268 -22.49 -0.55 -10.06
C ILE A 268 -22.47 0.59 -9.05
N LYS A 269 -21.74 0.41 -7.93
CA LYS A 269 -21.50 1.47 -6.96
C LYS A 269 -20.00 1.81 -6.95
N ILE A 270 -19.67 2.98 -7.49
CA ILE A 270 -18.33 3.54 -7.46
C ILE A 270 -18.13 4.26 -6.11
N PRO A 271 -16.98 4.07 -5.42
CA PRO A 271 -16.70 4.84 -4.21
C PRO A 271 -16.56 6.34 -4.53
N GLU A 272 -16.99 7.19 -3.60
CA GLU A 272 -16.84 8.64 -3.71
C GLU A 272 -15.36 9.04 -3.90
N ARG A 273 -15.11 9.96 -4.84
CA ARG A 273 -13.80 10.59 -5.04
C ARG A 273 -13.79 11.94 -4.30
N ILE A 274 -12.93 12.04 -3.28
CA ILE A 274 -12.86 13.28 -2.48
C ILE A 274 -12.21 14.38 -3.30
N LYS A 275 -12.89 15.51 -3.40
CA LYS A 275 -12.34 16.73 -4.02
C LYS A 275 -11.03 17.12 -3.34
N ASN A 276 -10.03 17.49 -4.14
CA ASN A 276 -8.67 17.85 -3.68
C ASN A 276 -7.83 16.69 -3.09
N TYR A 277 -8.27 15.44 -3.23
CA TYR A 277 -7.43 14.26 -3.04
C TYR A 277 -6.98 13.74 -4.40
N ARG A 278 -5.70 13.41 -4.53
CA ARG A 278 -5.16 12.70 -5.70
C ARG A 278 -5.08 11.23 -5.35
N GLU A 279 -6.01 10.44 -5.86
CA GLU A 279 -5.97 8.97 -5.76
C GLU A 279 -5.08 8.42 -6.89
N THR A 280 -4.22 7.45 -6.60
CA THR A 280 -3.26 6.92 -7.60
C THR A 280 -3.78 5.72 -8.36
N PHE A 281 -4.92 5.18 -7.95
CA PHE A 281 -5.51 3.97 -8.53
C PHE A 281 -4.48 2.84 -8.66
N ALA A 282 -3.77 2.57 -7.55
CA ALA A 282 -2.99 1.34 -7.44
C ALA A 282 -3.87 0.12 -7.74
N LEU A 283 -5.14 0.22 -7.36
CA LEU A 283 -6.24 -0.65 -7.76
C LEU A 283 -7.46 0.21 -8.14
N TYR A 284 -8.18 -0.15 -9.21
CA TYR A 284 -9.49 0.40 -9.50
C TYR A 284 -10.56 -0.58 -8.98
N MET A 285 -11.29 -0.18 -7.95
CA MET A 285 -12.28 -1.01 -7.27
C MET A 285 -13.65 -0.33 -7.28
N ALA A 286 -14.68 -1.14 -7.51
CA ALA A 286 -16.08 -0.73 -7.36
C ALA A 286 -16.91 -1.95 -6.91
N ASN A 287 -18.12 -1.71 -6.38
CA ASN A 287 -19.05 -2.78 -6.05
C ASN A 287 -19.97 -3.06 -7.25
N PHE A 288 -20.14 -4.33 -7.54
CA PHE A 288 -20.93 -4.81 -8.68
C PHE A 288 -21.99 -5.81 -8.18
N LYS A 289 -23.24 -5.63 -8.55
CA LYS A 289 -24.25 -6.66 -8.34
C LYS A 289 -23.87 -7.92 -9.12
N GLN A 290 -24.19 -9.10 -8.58
CA GLN A 290 -23.84 -10.40 -9.17
C GLN A 290 -22.32 -10.53 -9.50
N ARG A 291 -21.44 -9.96 -8.64
CA ARG A 291 -20.00 -9.85 -8.83
C ARG A 291 -19.32 -11.15 -9.33
N ASP A 292 -19.70 -12.31 -8.78
CA ASP A 292 -19.06 -13.58 -9.15
C ASP A 292 -19.45 -14.03 -10.56
N ASN A 293 -20.70 -13.80 -10.97
CA ASN A 293 -21.15 -14.07 -12.33
C ASN A 293 -20.51 -13.11 -13.32
N LEU A 294 -20.47 -11.81 -12.99
CA LEU A 294 -19.77 -10.81 -13.79
C LEU A 294 -18.29 -11.17 -13.96
N LYS A 295 -17.60 -11.56 -12.88
CA LYS A 295 -16.21 -12.00 -12.95
C LYS A 295 -16.02 -13.14 -13.94
N LYS A 296 -16.85 -14.19 -13.88
CA LYS A 296 -16.80 -15.33 -14.82
C LYS A 296 -17.02 -14.88 -16.26
N TYR A 297 -18.01 -14.00 -16.47
CA TYR A 297 -18.33 -13.46 -17.79
C TYR A 297 -17.18 -12.63 -18.38
N LEU A 298 -16.56 -11.74 -17.59
CA LEU A 298 -15.44 -10.93 -18.04
C LEU A 298 -14.22 -11.78 -18.38
N ILE A 299 -13.89 -12.78 -17.57
CA ILE A 299 -12.79 -13.72 -17.83
C ILE A 299 -13.03 -14.48 -19.15
N LYS A 300 -14.26 -14.98 -19.40
CA LYS A 300 -14.66 -15.63 -20.67
C LYS A 300 -14.45 -14.67 -21.88
N ASN A 301 -14.67 -13.38 -21.66
CA ASN A 301 -14.43 -12.32 -22.67
C ASN A 301 -12.98 -11.80 -22.69
N LYS A 302 -12.02 -12.55 -22.12
CA LYS A 302 -10.58 -12.22 -22.09
C LYS A 302 -10.25 -10.90 -21.37
N ILE A 303 -11.07 -10.50 -20.40
CA ILE A 303 -10.83 -9.37 -19.49
C ILE A 303 -10.41 -9.95 -18.14
N GLU A 304 -9.16 -9.73 -17.76
CA GLU A 304 -8.63 -10.22 -16.48
C GLU A 304 -9.08 -9.29 -15.35
N VAL A 305 -9.76 -9.84 -14.35
CA VAL A 305 -10.22 -9.10 -13.16
C VAL A 305 -9.86 -9.85 -11.89
N LYS A 306 -9.77 -9.12 -10.76
CA LYS A 306 -9.38 -9.67 -9.45
C LYS A 306 -10.36 -9.24 -8.37
N ILE A 307 -10.25 -9.84 -7.18
CA ILE A 307 -11.00 -9.44 -5.99
C ILE A 307 -9.98 -9.16 -4.88
N HIS A 308 -10.01 -7.96 -4.30
CA HIS A 308 -9.08 -7.54 -3.25
C HIS A 308 -9.85 -7.05 -1.99
N TYR A 309 -10.31 -7.98 -1.06
CA TYR A 309 -10.16 -9.44 -1.08
C TYR A 309 -11.52 -10.11 -0.84
N PRO A 310 -11.70 -11.41 -1.21
CA PRO A 310 -12.99 -12.08 -1.06
C PRO A 310 -13.33 -12.45 0.39
N ILE A 311 -12.35 -12.47 1.28
CA ILE A 311 -12.51 -12.75 2.71
C ILE A 311 -11.82 -11.63 3.50
N PRO A 312 -12.57 -10.82 4.26
CA PRO A 312 -12.00 -9.78 5.12
C PRO A 312 -11.06 -10.37 6.17
N LEU A 313 -10.11 -9.56 6.67
CA LEU A 313 -9.05 -10.02 7.58
C LEU A 313 -9.60 -10.67 8.86
N HIS A 314 -10.68 -10.12 9.43
CA HIS A 314 -11.28 -10.66 10.66
C HIS A 314 -11.91 -12.05 10.49
N LEU A 315 -12.26 -12.45 9.26
CA LEU A 315 -12.80 -13.78 8.94
C LEU A 315 -11.73 -14.77 8.48
N GLN A 316 -10.48 -14.35 8.36
CA GLN A 316 -9.37 -15.24 8.04
C GLN A 316 -9.08 -16.21 9.21
N LYS A 317 -8.62 -17.40 8.87
CA LYS A 317 -8.32 -18.45 9.87
C LYS A 317 -7.44 -17.96 11.05
N PRO A 318 -6.36 -17.20 10.83
CA PRO A 318 -5.54 -16.66 11.93
C PRO A 318 -6.30 -15.72 12.87
N SER A 319 -7.30 -15.00 12.38
CA SER A 319 -8.07 -14.04 13.19
C SER A 319 -9.09 -14.70 14.13
N LYS A 320 -9.35 -16.00 14.00
CA LYS A 320 -10.25 -16.72 14.94
C LYS A 320 -9.77 -16.62 16.39
N LYS A 321 -8.44 -16.64 16.62
CA LYS A 321 -7.84 -16.48 17.95
C LYS A 321 -8.07 -15.09 18.57
N VAL A 322 -8.45 -14.09 17.78
CA VAL A 322 -8.73 -12.72 18.23
C VAL A 322 -10.20 -12.55 18.67
N GLY A 323 -11.06 -13.55 18.34
CA GLY A 323 -12.46 -13.61 18.79
C GLY A 323 -13.48 -12.94 17.87
N TYR A 324 -13.10 -12.46 16.69
CA TYR A 324 -14.03 -11.87 15.72
C TYR A 324 -14.82 -12.93 14.97
N LYS A 325 -16.04 -12.57 14.56
CA LYS A 325 -16.98 -13.45 13.83
C LYS A 325 -17.69 -12.69 12.70
N LYS A 326 -18.39 -13.43 11.87
CA LYS A 326 -19.24 -12.86 10.83
C LYS A 326 -20.33 -11.98 11.44
N GLY A 327 -20.53 -10.81 10.87
CA GLY A 327 -21.45 -9.76 11.32
C GLY A 327 -20.79 -8.65 12.12
N ASP A 328 -19.55 -8.83 12.60
CA ASP A 328 -18.86 -7.80 13.39
C ASP A 328 -18.49 -6.55 12.56
N PHE A 329 -18.23 -6.72 11.26
CA PHE A 329 -17.84 -5.64 10.35
C PHE A 329 -18.66 -5.68 9.05
N PRO A 330 -19.94 -5.26 9.11
CA PRO A 330 -20.92 -5.48 8.05
C PRO A 330 -20.57 -4.76 6.74
N ILE A 331 -19.89 -3.59 6.80
CA ILE A 331 -19.53 -2.84 5.58
C ILE A 331 -18.41 -3.60 4.84
N ALA A 332 -17.35 -3.99 5.52
CA ALA A 332 -16.27 -4.76 4.92
C ALA A 332 -16.74 -6.13 4.39
N GLU A 333 -17.63 -6.79 5.12
CA GLU A 333 -18.22 -8.07 4.70
C GLU A 333 -19.08 -7.93 3.43
N LYS A 334 -19.87 -6.85 3.33
CA LYS A 334 -20.62 -6.51 2.13
C LYS A 334 -19.68 -6.20 0.96
N GLN A 335 -18.68 -5.36 1.20
CA GLN A 335 -17.68 -5.01 0.18
C GLN A 335 -16.96 -6.27 -0.34
N ALA A 336 -16.56 -7.19 0.52
CA ALA A 336 -15.91 -8.45 0.11
C ALA A 336 -16.78 -9.30 -0.82
N LYS A 337 -18.11 -9.23 -0.71
CA LYS A 337 -19.05 -9.94 -1.59
C LYS A 337 -19.26 -9.25 -2.94
N GLU A 338 -19.23 -7.93 -2.98
CA GLU A 338 -19.66 -7.12 -4.13
C GLU A 338 -18.48 -6.55 -4.92
N LEU A 339 -17.33 -6.36 -4.29
CA LEU A 339 -16.18 -5.70 -4.86
C LEU A 339 -15.54 -6.50 -6.00
N LEU A 340 -15.23 -5.82 -7.10
CA LEU A 340 -14.39 -6.31 -8.20
C LEU A 340 -13.33 -5.27 -8.53
N THR A 341 -12.12 -5.74 -8.81
CA THR A 341 -11.00 -4.89 -9.24
C THR A 341 -10.80 -5.03 -10.73
N LEU A 342 -10.91 -3.93 -11.44
CA LEU A 342 -10.73 -3.83 -12.89
C LEU A 342 -9.28 -3.42 -13.24
N PRO A 343 -8.76 -3.84 -14.40
CA PRO A 343 -7.50 -3.33 -14.92
C PRO A 343 -7.56 -1.82 -15.12
N VAL A 344 -6.52 -1.11 -14.64
CA VAL A 344 -6.43 0.36 -14.75
C VAL A 344 -5.01 0.83 -15.08
N HIS A 345 -4.08 -0.10 -15.28
CA HIS A 345 -2.67 0.18 -15.42
C HIS A 345 -2.34 1.08 -16.63
N GLN A 346 -1.17 1.70 -16.59
CA GLN A 346 -0.70 2.73 -17.52
C GLN A 346 -0.53 2.28 -18.98
N TYR A 347 -0.52 0.98 -19.26
CA TYR A 347 -0.36 0.41 -20.59
C TYR A 347 -1.68 0.05 -21.29
N LEU A 348 -2.83 0.28 -20.65
CA LEU A 348 -4.13 0.13 -21.32
C LEU A 348 -4.33 1.26 -22.34
N ASN A 349 -4.84 0.90 -23.51
CA ASN A 349 -5.29 1.85 -24.51
C ASN A 349 -6.81 2.11 -24.37
N ILE A 350 -7.29 3.11 -25.09
CA ILE A 350 -8.70 3.53 -24.99
C ILE A 350 -9.67 2.46 -25.50
N ASP A 351 -9.28 1.66 -26.49
CA ASP A 351 -10.14 0.62 -27.06
C ASP A 351 -10.33 -0.53 -26.07
N GLN A 352 -9.27 -0.87 -25.30
CA GLN A 352 -9.36 -1.84 -24.22
C GLN A 352 -10.31 -1.36 -23.09
N LEU A 353 -10.25 -0.07 -22.74
CA LEU A 353 -11.15 0.51 -21.75
C LEU A 353 -12.60 0.51 -22.25
N LYS A 354 -12.85 0.94 -23.49
CA LYS A 354 -14.18 0.91 -24.12
C LYS A 354 -14.73 -0.52 -24.21
N TYR A 355 -13.88 -1.48 -24.60
CA TYR A 355 -14.27 -2.88 -24.66
C TYR A 355 -14.69 -3.43 -23.30
N MET A 356 -13.92 -3.12 -22.26
CA MET A 356 -14.22 -3.53 -20.87
C MET A 356 -15.57 -2.95 -20.40
N VAL A 357 -15.81 -1.66 -20.62
CA VAL A 357 -17.08 -0.99 -20.27
C VAL A 357 -18.23 -1.65 -21.04
N LYS A 358 -18.11 -1.81 -22.36
CA LYS A 358 -19.14 -2.47 -23.19
C LYS A 358 -19.50 -3.85 -22.66
N LYS A 359 -18.50 -4.68 -22.30
CA LYS A 359 -18.75 -6.03 -21.76
C LYS A 359 -19.43 -6.01 -20.40
N ILE A 360 -19.13 -5.03 -19.54
CA ILE A 360 -19.83 -4.85 -18.29
C ILE A 360 -21.30 -4.44 -18.52
N GLU A 361 -21.55 -3.53 -19.46
CA GLU A 361 -22.91 -3.13 -19.84
C GLU A 361 -23.71 -4.30 -20.46
N ASP A 362 -23.10 -5.06 -21.38
CA ASP A 362 -23.72 -6.23 -22.02
C ASP A 362 -24.14 -7.30 -21.00
N PHE A 363 -23.40 -7.44 -19.90
CA PHE A 363 -23.74 -8.37 -18.82
C PHE A 363 -24.99 -7.98 -18.05
N TYR A 364 -25.29 -6.68 -17.92
CA TYR A 364 -26.42 -6.18 -17.14
C TYR A 364 -27.66 -5.87 -17.98
N LYS A 365 -27.62 -6.03 -19.31
CA LYS A 365 -28.80 -5.99 -20.21
C LYS A 365 -29.59 -7.27 -20.11
#